data_eac348e0634cdcc6984edba4257f1a0f
#
_entry.id   eac348e0634cdcc6984edba4257f1a0f
#
_cell.length_a   1.000
_cell.length_b   1.000
_cell.length_c   1.000
_cell.angle_alpha   90.00
_cell.angle_beta   90.00
_cell.angle_gamma   90.00
#
_symmetry.space_group_name_H-M   'P 1'
#
loop_
_entity.id
_entity.type
_entity.pdbx_description
1 polymer ?
#
loop_
_entity_poly.entity_id
_entity_poly.type
_entity_poly.pdbx_seq_one_letter_code
_entity_poly.pdbx_strand_id
1 'polypeptide(L)'
;MSTVALALYSGSYFFNNKRGYLAFQLFGNIFLSLSYLLIGAYFTMVSALLGVVRGLVYYLYEKKDKSVPWYVITGLCASMIVSYIVINGVILSNPSPWDFLYLIASCMYVITFAIRNIRLMRYLVMIPHASAVSYNLLASAPISSAISYGIELLVTLVAIVKFELQRRKSEKM
;
A
#
# COMPACT_ATOMS: atom_id res chain seq x y z
N MET A 1 6.34 15.24 7.11
CA MET A 1 6.53 13.78 7.21
C MET A 1 5.82 13.00 6.10
N SER A 2 4.60 13.37 5.69
CA SER A 2 3.90 12.75 4.55
C SER A 2 4.67 12.84 3.23
N THR A 3 5.38 13.95 2.98
CA THR A 3 6.23 14.10 1.77
C THR A 3 7.38 13.09 1.73
N VAL A 4 7.99 12.79 2.89
CA VAL A 4 9.05 11.77 2.99
C VAL A 4 8.46 10.38 2.72
N ALA A 5 7.29 10.08 3.27
CA ALA A 5 6.59 8.82 3.00
C ALA A 5 6.28 8.68 1.50
N LEU A 6 5.76 9.73 0.86
CA LEU A 6 5.49 9.74 -0.57
C LEU A 6 6.75 9.49 -1.41
N ALA A 7 7.87 10.15 -1.06
CA ALA A 7 9.15 9.93 -1.74
C ALA A 7 9.65 8.49 -1.60
N LEU A 8 9.50 7.88 -0.41
CA LEU A 8 9.86 6.49 -0.17
C LEU A 8 8.96 5.53 -0.96
N TYR A 9 7.65 5.74 -0.96
CA TYR A 9 6.73 4.93 -1.76
C TYR A 9 7.04 5.03 -3.25
N SER A 10 7.15 6.25 -3.76
CA SER A 10 7.49 6.48 -5.17
C SER A 10 8.82 5.86 -5.56
N GLY A 11 9.84 6.00 -4.71
CA GLY A 11 11.16 5.38 -4.92
C GLY A 11 11.10 3.85 -4.93
N SER A 12 10.20 3.24 -4.14
CA SER A 12 10.08 1.78 -4.06
C SER A 12 9.78 1.12 -5.40
N TYR A 13 8.99 1.76 -6.26
CA TYR A 13 8.58 1.20 -7.56
C TYR A 13 9.72 1.05 -8.56
N PHE A 14 10.84 1.76 -8.36
CA PHE A 14 12.03 1.66 -9.23
C PHE A 14 13.00 0.54 -8.85
N PHE A 15 12.77 -0.17 -7.75
CA PHE A 15 13.60 -1.33 -7.39
C PHE A 15 13.26 -2.55 -8.24
N ASN A 16 14.30 -3.20 -8.78
CA ASN A 16 14.17 -4.46 -9.53
C ASN A 16 13.96 -5.67 -8.62
N ASN A 17 14.33 -5.56 -7.34
CA ASN A 17 14.19 -6.63 -6.37
C ASN A 17 13.05 -6.32 -5.39
N LYS A 18 12.31 -7.37 -5.04
CA LYS A 18 11.18 -7.27 -4.13
C LYS A 18 11.62 -6.88 -2.70
N ARG A 19 12.82 -7.26 -2.26
CA ARG A 19 13.35 -6.91 -0.94
C ARG A 19 13.51 -5.40 -0.79
N GLY A 20 14.16 -4.75 -1.77
CA GLY A 20 14.30 -3.28 -1.79
C GLY A 20 12.96 -2.58 -1.83
N TYR A 21 12.05 -3.06 -2.70
CA TYR A 21 10.69 -2.56 -2.78
C TYR A 21 9.98 -2.60 -1.40
N LEU A 22 9.95 -3.76 -0.75
CA LEU A 22 9.29 -3.95 0.55
C LEU A 22 9.94 -3.13 1.67
N ALA A 23 11.28 -2.99 1.67
CA ALA A 23 11.98 -2.16 2.65
C ALA A 23 11.57 -0.69 2.55
N PHE A 24 11.53 -0.13 1.33
CA PHE A 24 11.11 1.26 1.12
C PHE A 24 9.63 1.47 1.48
N GLN A 25 8.76 0.52 1.17
CA GLN A 25 7.35 0.53 1.57
C GLN A 25 7.20 0.47 3.10
N LEU A 26 8.02 -0.34 3.79
CA LEU A 26 8.03 -0.44 5.24
C LEU A 26 8.37 0.92 5.89
N PHE A 27 9.47 1.54 5.46
CA PHE A 27 9.85 2.88 5.95
C PHE A 27 8.79 3.93 5.62
N GLY A 28 8.23 3.89 4.40
CA GLY A 28 7.12 4.76 4.01
C GLY A 28 5.92 4.66 4.96
N ASN A 29 5.50 3.45 5.32
CA ASN A 29 4.41 3.22 6.27
C ASN A 29 4.74 3.75 7.68
N ILE A 30 5.99 3.63 8.16
CA ILE A 30 6.43 4.19 9.44
C ILE A 30 6.27 5.72 9.44
N PHE A 31 6.82 6.41 8.44
CA PHE A 31 6.70 7.87 8.34
C PHE A 31 5.26 8.32 8.16
N LEU A 32 4.45 7.54 7.44
CA LEU A 32 3.04 7.83 7.24
C LEU A 32 2.24 7.68 8.55
N SER A 33 2.46 6.61 9.31
CA SER A 33 1.80 6.40 10.60
C SER A 33 2.13 7.50 11.60
N LEU A 34 3.39 7.93 11.66
CA LEU A 34 3.82 9.07 12.48
C LEU A 34 3.15 10.38 12.04
N SER A 35 3.00 10.59 10.73
CA SER A 35 2.30 11.76 10.21
C SER A 35 0.84 11.78 10.63
N TYR A 36 0.15 10.65 10.55
CA TYR A 36 -1.24 10.53 10.95
C TYR A 36 -1.45 10.67 12.46
N LEU A 37 -0.50 10.17 13.26
CA LEU A 37 -0.51 10.38 14.72
C LEU A 37 -0.48 11.88 15.06
N LEU A 38 0.39 12.64 14.39
CA LEU A 38 0.56 14.08 14.66
C LEU A 38 -0.67 14.92 14.27
N ILE A 39 -1.47 14.48 13.31
CA ILE A 39 -2.70 15.20 12.90
C ILE A 39 -3.97 14.61 13.52
N GLY A 40 -3.86 13.62 14.41
CA GLY A 40 -5.00 13.00 15.10
C GLY A 40 -5.89 12.13 14.21
N ALA A 41 -5.41 11.71 13.03
CA ALA A 41 -6.15 10.85 12.11
C ALA A 41 -5.97 9.37 12.50
N TYR A 42 -6.61 8.96 13.59
CA TYR A 42 -6.38 7.65 14.22
C TYR A 42 -6.71 6.44 13.31
N PHE A 43 -7.77 6.52 12.50
CA PHE A 43 -8.13 5.43 11.58
C PHE A 43 -7.02 5.16 10.56
N THR A 44 -6.57 6.20 9.88
CA THR A 44 -5.49 6.10 8.89
C THR A 44 -4.14 5.75 9.53
N MET A 45 -3.91 6.19 10.78
CA MET A 45 -2.75 5.78 11.58
C MET A 45 -2.75 4.27 11.84
N VAL A 46 -3.86 3.70 12.31
CA VAL A 46 -3.98 2.25 12.56
C VAL A 46 -3.77 1.46 11.27
N SER A 47 -4.35 1.91 10.15
CA SER A 47 -4.15 1.28 8.85
C SER A 47 -2.69 1.34 8.39
N ALA A 48 -2.00 2.45 8.63
CA ALA A 48 -0.57 2.57 8.30
C ALA A 48 0.30 1.68 9.20
N LEU A 49 -0.02 1.55 10.50
CA LEU A 49 0.65 0.62 11.42
C LEU A 49 0.46 -0.84 11.00
N LEU A 50 -0.74 -1.23 10.58
CA LEU A 50 -0.97 -2.55 9.99
C LEU A 50 -0.17 -2.73 8.69
N GLY A 51 0.01 -1.65 7.92
CA GLY A 51 0.92 -1.61 6.77
C GLY A 51 2.39 -1.86 7.15
N VAL A 52 2.85 -1.34 8.30
CA VAL A 52 4.19 -1.64 8.86
C VAL A 52 4.31 -3.12 9.20
N VAL A 53 3.35 -3.68 9.94
CA VAL A 53 3.33 -5.10 10.31
C VAL A 53 3.36 -5.98 9.06
N ARG A 54 2.50 -5.72 8.09
CA ARG A 54 2.48 -6.40 6.80
C ARG A 54 3.82 -6.31 6.08
N GLY A 55 4.37 -5.10 5.96
CA GLY A 55 5.64 -4.86 5.29
C GLY A 55 6.79 -5.63 5.93
N LEU A 56 6.86 -5.63 7.27
CA LEU A 56 7.85 -6.37 8.03
C LEU A 56 7.72 -7.88 7.82
N VAL A 57 6.50 -8.42 7.94
CA VAL A 57 6.24 -9.85 7.74
C VAL A 57 6.66 -10.27 6.34
N TYR A 58 6.24 -9.55 5.31
CA TYR A 58 6.55 -9.90 3.92
C TYR A 58 8.04 -9.74 3.61
N TYR A 59 8.69 -8.72 4.16
CA TYR A 59 10.15 -8.54 4.05
C TYR A 59 10.92 -9.73 4.66
N LEU A 60 10.50 -10.21 5.83
CA LEU A 60 11.13 -11.35 6.50
C LEU A 60 10.95 -12.66 5.71
N TYR A 61 9.76 -12.90 5.14
CA TYR A 61 9.55 -14.07 4.26
C TYR A 61 10.40 -13.98 2.99
N GLU A 62 10.44 -12.81 2.35
CA GLU A 62 11.25 -12.58 1.16
C GLU A 62 12.76 -12.68 1.45
N LYS A 63 13.22 -12.23 2.63
CA LYS A 63 14.61 -12.40 3.07
C LYS A 63 15.00 -13.87 3.18
N LYS A 64 14.06 -14.74 3.58
CA LYS A 64 14.26 -16.19 3.70
C LYS A 64 13.97 -16.95 2.42
N ASP A 65 13.70 -16.26 1.31
CA ASP A 65 13.30 -16.84 0.02
C ASP A 65 12.05 -17.73 0.08
N LYS A 66 11.17 -17.47 1.05
CA LYS A 66 9.93 -18.21 1.26
C LYS A 66 8.72 -17.43 0.76
N SER A 67 7.74 -18.14 0.21
CA SER A 67 6.41 -17.56 -0.06
C SER A 67 5.67 -17.29 1.24
N VAL A 68 4.89 -16.20 1.28
CA VAL A 68 4.03 -15.92 2.43
C VAL A 68 2.89 -16.95 2.46
N PRO A 69 2.71 -17.68 3.57
CA PRO A 69 1.64 -18.67 3.67
C PRO A 69 0.25 -18.02 3.63
N TRP A 70 -0.73 -18.74 3.10
CA TRP A 70 -2.09 -18.24 2.95
C TRP A 70 -2.74 -17.80 4.28
N TYR A 71 -2.47 -18.52 5.38
CA TYR A 71 -3.01 -18.17 6.70
C TYR A 71 -2.48 -16.83 7.23
N VAL A 72 -1.26 -16.43 6.85
CA VAL A 72 -0.71 -15.11 7.19
C VAL A 72 -1.44 -14.03 6.39
N ILE A 73 -1.68 -14.26 5.10
CA ILE A 73 -2.44 -13.34 4.23
C ILE A 73 -3.86 -13.16 4.77
N THR A 74 -4.53 -14.27 5.08
CA THR A 74 -5.89 -14.25 5.66
C THR A 74 -5.92 -13.54 7.01
N GLY A 75 -4.94 -13.80 7.88
CA GLY A 75 -4.83 -13.14 9.18
C GLY A 75 -4.65 -11.63 9.05
N LEU A 76 -3.81 -11.17 8.11
CA LEU A 76 -3.63 -9.75 7.83
C LEU A 76 -4.90 -9.11 7.24
N CYS A 77 -5.59 -9.77 6.32
CA CYS A 77 -6.89 -9.29 5.81
C CYS A 77 -7.93 -9.22 6.93
N ALA A 78 -8.01 -10.26 7.78
CA ALA A 78 -8.92 -10.26 8.92
C ALA A 78 -8.62 -9.11 9.89
N SER A 79 -7.34 -8.82 10.17
CA SER A 79 -6.97 -7.69 11.03
C SER A 79 -7.40 -6.34 10.43
N MET A 80 -7.33 -6.16 9.10
CA MET A 80 -7.84 -4.95 8.43
C MET A 80 -9.36 -4.84 8.57
N ILE A 81 -10.10 -5.95 8.38
CA ILE A 81 -11.57 -5.99 8.52
C ILE A 81 -11.98 -5.69 9.96
N VAL A 82 -11.34 -6.33 10.94
CA VAL A 82 -11.63 -6.09 12.37
C VAL A 82 -11.34 -4.63 12.74
N SER A 83 -10.21 -4.08 12.31
CA SER A 83 -9.87 -2.67 12.56
C SER A 83 -10.91 -1.73 11.93
N TYR A 84 -11.38 -2.04 10.71
CA TYR A 84 -12.43 -1.27 10.06
C TYR A 84 -13.74 -1.29 10.87
N ILE A 85 -14.19 -2.48 11.31
CA ILE A 85 -15.42 -2.64 12.09
C ILE A 85 -15.31 -1.91 13.44
N VAL A 86 -14.20 -2.08 14.15
CA VAL A 86 -13.99 -1.44 15.46
C VAL A 86 -13.96 0.08 15.32
N ILE A 87 -13.23 0.60 14.36
CA ILE A 87 -13.07 2.05 14.21
C ILE A 87 -14.37 2.69 13.74
N ASN A 88 -15.01 2.14 12.71
CA ASN A 88 -16.24 2.71 12.16
C ASN A 88 -17.48 2.41 13.01
N GLY A 89 -17.52 1.26 13.71
CA GLY A 89 -18.66 0.89 14.54
C GLY A 89 -18.60 1.43 15.97
N VAL A 90 -17.40 1.67 16.52
CA VAL A 90 -17.23 2.04 17.94
C VAL A 90 -16.67 3.45 18.11
N ILE A 91 -15.74 3.87 17.26
CA ILE A 91 -15.00 5.13 17.47
C ILE A 91 -15.60 6.27 16.66
N LEU A 92 -16.02 6.04 15.43
CA LEU A 92 -16.59 7.05 14.55
C LEU A 92 -18.12 7.14 14.75
N SER A 93 -18.60 8.33 15.15
CA SER A 93 -20.04 8.58 15.31
C SER A 93 -20.78 8.62 13.96
N ASN A 94 -20.09 8.83 12.85
CA ASN A 94 -20.65 8.96 11.50
C ASN A 94 -19.68 8.40 10.44
N PRO A 95 -19.65 7.07 10.23
CA PRO A 95 -18.80 6.47 9.20
C PRO A 95 -19.26 6.91 7.80
N SER A 96 -18.31 7.26 6.93
CA SER A 96 -18.61 7.53 5.54
C SER A 96 -19.01 6.23 4.82
N PRO A 97 -20.08 6.23 3.99
CA PRO A 97 -20.43 5.06 3.20
C PRO A 97 -19.32 4.63 2.23
N TRP A 98 -18.35 5.51 1.97
CA TRP A 98 -17.21 5.23 1.09
C TRP A 98 -16.03 4.58 1.81
N ASP A 99 -16.05 4.46 3.13
CA ASP A 99 -14.94 3.88 3.91
C ASP A 99 -14.65 2.42 3.52
N PHE A 100 -15.65 1.71 2.97
CA PHE A 100 -15.45 0.35 2.45
C PHE A 100 -14.46 0.30 1.27
N LEU A 101 -14.34 1.37 0.47
CA LEU A 101 -13.35 1.43 -0.62
C LEU A 101 -11.93 1.41 -0.07
N TYR A 102 -11.71 2.05 1.08
CA TYR A 102 -10.42 2.02 1.75
C TYR A 102 -10.11 0.63 2.32
N LEU A 103 -11.13 -0.07 2.84
CA LEU A 103 -10.99 -1.46 3.27
C LEU A 103 -10.61 -2.37 2.11
N ILE A 104 -11.31 -2.23 0.96
CA ILE A 104 -10.98 -2.98 -0.27
C ILE A 104 -9.53 -2.71 -0.68
N ALA A 105 -9.13 -1.44 -0.76
CA ALA A 105 -7.76 -1.07 -1.10
C ALA A 105 -6.74 -1.72 -0.14
N SER A 106 -6.99 -1.70 1.17
CA SER A 106 -6.12 -2.27 2.19
C SER A 106 -5.97 -3.79 2.05
N CYS A 107 -7.07 -4.51 1.85
CA CYS A 107 -7.04 -5.97 1.60
C CYS A 107 -6.33 -6.31 0.28
N MET A 108 -6.57 -5.52 -0.77
CA MET A 108 -5.89 -5.70 -2.07
C MET A 108 -4.38 -5.46 -1.96
N TYR A 109 -3.92 -4.50 -1.15
CA TYR A 109 -2.50 -4.34 -0.86
C TYR A 109 -1.91 -5.56 -0.16
N VAL A 110 -2.63 -6.16 0.81
CA VAL A 110 -2.19 -7.39 1.48
C VAL A 110 -1.98 -8.50 0.46
N ILE A 111 -2.95 -8.75 -0.41
CA ILE A 111 -2.89 -9.81 -1.42
C ILE A 111 -1.78 -9.53 -2.44
N THR A 112 -1.73 -8.31 -2.95
CA THR A 112 -0.79 -7.93 -4.03
C THR A 112 0.66 -8.04 -3.58
N PHE A 113 0.99 -7.62 -2.36
CA PHE A 113 2.36 -7.70 -1.86
C PHE A 113 2.81 -9.11 -1.47
N ALA A 114 1.88 -10.05 -1.29
CA ALA A 114 2.20 -11.46 -1.11
C ALA A 114 2.74 -12.12 -2.41
N ILE A 115 2.44 -11.56 -3.58
CA ILE A 115 2.85 -12.08 -4.88
C ILE A 115 4.37 -12.00 -5.03
N ARG A 116 5.03 -13.13 -5.32
CA ARG A 116 6.50 -13.18 -5.48
C ARG A 116 6.99 -12.48 -6.75
N ASN A 117 6.22 -12.57 -7.82
CA ASN A 117 6.58 -11.95 -9.09
C ASN A 117 6.40 -10.42 -9.00
N ILE A 118 7.50 -9.69 -8.91
CA ILE A 118 7.51 -8.23 -8.77
C ILE A 118 6.83 -7.52 -9.95
N ARG A 119 6.88 -8.11 -11.15
CA ARG A 119 6.21 -7.56 -12.33
C ARG A 119 4.69 -7.63 -12.16
N LEU A 120 4.16 -8.82 -11.86
CA LEU A 120 2.73 -9.02 -11.63
C LEU A 120 2.24 -8.17 -10.45
N MET A 121 3.05 -8.09 -9.39
CA MET A 121 2.77 -7.24 -8.23
C MET A 121 2.60 -5.77 -8.63
N ARG A 122 3.46 -5.21 -9.51
CA ARG A 122 3.35 -3.82 -9.98
C ARG A 122 2.06 -3.57 -10.78
N TYR A 123 1.63 -4.50 -11.61
CA TYR A 123 0.36 -4.37 -12.33
C TYR A 123 -0.83 -4.40 -11.37
N LEU A 124 -0.83 -5.34 -10.43
CA LEU A 124 -1.95 -5.50 -9.51
C LEU A 124 -2.04 -4.40 -8.45
N VAL A 125 -0.92 -3.79 -8.06
CA VAL A 125 -0.92 -2.68 -7.09
C VAL A 125 -1.61 -1.41 -7.62
N MET A 126 -1.82 -1.30 -8.92
CA MET A 126 -2.60 -0.20 -9.50
C MET A 126 -4.07 -0.23 -9.04
N ILE A 127 -4.63 -1.41 -8.78
CA ILE A 127 -6.03 -1.56 -8.33
C ILE A 127 -6.23 -0.89 -6.96
N PRO A 128 -5.47 -1.23 -5.90
CA PRO A 128 -5.61 -0.56 -4.62
C PRO A 128 -5.26 0.94 -4.66
N HIS A 129 -4.33 1.39 -5.51
CA HIS A 129 -4.09 2.82 -5.70
C HIS A 129 -5.31 3.52 -6.29
N ALA A 130 -5.91 2.97 -7.34
CA ALA A 130 -7.12 3.52 -7.94
C ALA A 130 -8.28 3.56 -6.92
N SER A 131 -8.47 2.50 -6.14
CA SER A 131 -9.48 2.45 -5.06
C SER A 131 -9.22 3.50 -3.98
N ALA A 132 -7.95 3.72 -3.59
CA ALA A 132 -7.58 4.73 -2.61
C ALA A 132 -7.80 6.17 -3.14
N VAL A 133 -7.50 6.43 -4.42
CA VAL A 133 -7.82 7.72 -5.06
C VAL A 133 -9.32 7.96 -5.05
N SER A 134 -10.11 6.96 -5.48
CA SER A 134 -11.58 7.04 -5.51
C SER A 134 -12.15 7.29 -4.11
N TYR A 135 -11.65 6.59 -3.09
CA TYR A 135 -12.03 6.84 -1.70
C TYR A 135 -11.78 8.29 -1.29
N ASN A 136 -10.57 8.80 -1.52
CA ASN A 136 -10.21 10.15 -1.08
C ASN A 136 -11.02 11.24 -1.78
N LEU A 137 -11.46 11.01 -3.01
CA LEU A 137 -12.32 11.95 -3.75
C LEU A 137 -13.77 11.88 -3.28
N LEU A 138 -14.31 10.69 -2.98
CA LEU A 138 -15.70 10.47 -2.64
C LEU A 138 -16.00 10.69 -1.14
N ALA A 139 -15.08 10.34 -0.26
CA ALA A 139 -15.22 10.48 1.18
C ALA A 139 -14.89 11.89 1.69
N SER A 140 -14.70 12.87 0.82
CA SER A 140 -14.28 14.24 1.19
C SER A 140 -13.03 14.27 2.07
N ALA A 141 -12.15 13.29 1.87
CA ALA A 141 -10.86 13.23 2.55
C ALA A 141 -9.95 14.40 2.08
N PRO A 142 -8.87 14.71 2.80
CA PRO A 142 -7.96 15.78 2.40
C PRO A 142 -7.48 15.61 0.96
N ILE A 143 -7.65 16.62 0.12
CA ILE A 143 -7.21 16.62 -1.30
C ILE A 143 -5.75 16.21 -1.44
N SER A 144 -4.90 16.56 -0.46
CA SER A 144 -3.50 16.16 -0.42
C SER A 144 -3.30 14.62 -0.45
N SER A 145 -4.22 13.87 0.17
CA SER A 145 -4.19 12.40 0.15
C SER A 145 -4.53 11.87 -1.25
N ALA A 146 -5.56 12.41 -1.88
CA ALA A 146 -5.92 12.05 -3.26
C ALA A 146 -4.76 12.33 -4.23
N ILE A 147 -4.10 13.49 -4.09
CA ILE A 147 -2.93 13.86 -4.89
C ILE A 147 -1.79 12.86 -4.65
N SER A 148 -1.51 12.48 -3.40
CA SER A 148 -0.44 11.53 -3.06
C SER A 148 -0.66 10.17 -3.71
N TYR A 149 -1.84 9.59 -3.59
CA TYR A 149 -2.16 8.32 -4.25
C TYR A 149 -2.21 8.43 -5.78
N GLY A 150 -2.62 9.59 -6.32
CA GLY A 150 -2.54 9.89 -7.75
C GLY A 150 -1.09 9.90 -8.25
N ILE A 151 -0.17 10.53 -7.51
CA ILE A 151 1.27 10.51 -7.81
C ILE A 151 1.81 9.08 -7.76
N GLU A 152 1.47 8.30 -6.73
CA GLU A 152 1.90 6.90 -6.63
C GLU A 152 1.40 6.06 -7.81
N LEU A 153 0.15 6.27 -8.26
CA LEU A 153 -0.40 5.61 -9.44
C LEU A 153 0.41 5.96 -10.71
N LEU A 154 0.69 7.24 -10.92
CA LEU A 154 1.49 7.70 -12.06
C LEU A 154 2.92 7.14 -12.02
N VAL A 155 3.57 7.18 -10.87
CA VAL A 155 4.93 6.64 -10.70
C VAL A 155 4.95 5.13 -10.95
N THR A 156 3.93 4.41 -10.51
CA THR A 156 3.78 2.98 -10.78
C THR A 156 3.65 2.70 -12.28
N LEU A 157 2.86 3.49 -13.00
CA LEU A 157 2.73 3.40 -14.46
C LEU A 157 4.07 3.64 -15.15
N VAL A 158 4.78 4.72 -14.77
CA VAL A 158 6.11 5.02 -15.32
C VAL A 158 7.10 3.88 -15.07
N ALA A 159 7.08 3.29 -13.86
CA ALA A 159 7.92 2.15 -13.53
C ALA A 159 7.60 0.94 -14.40
N ILE A 160 6.31 0.61 -14.59
CA ILE A 160 5.87 -0.49 -15.46
C ILE A 160 6.41 -0.28 -16.88
N VAL A 161 6.15 0.88 -17.47
CA VAL A 161 6.60 1.20 -18.84
C VAL A 161 8.12 1.09 -18.96
N LYS A 162 8.87 1.66 -18.01
CA LYS A 162 10.34 1.59 -17.98
C LYS A 162 10.84 0.15 -18.01
N PHE A 163 10.33 -0.71 -17.13
CA PHE A 163 10.81 -2.09 -17.04
C PHE A 163 10.37 -2.95 -18.22
N GLU A 164 9.19 -2.70 -18.79
CA GLU A 164 8.77 -3.37 -20.03
C GLU A 164 9.64 -2.97 -21.22
N LEU A 165 10.01 -1.70 -21.35
CA LEU A 165 10.91 -1.23 -22.40
C LEU A 165 12.33 -1.82 -22.25
N GLN A 166 12.84 -1.89 -21.03
CA GLN A 166 14.15 -2.51 -20.76
C GLN A 166 14.16 -4.00 -21.13
N ARG A 167 13.10 -4.72 -20.78
CA ARG A 167 12.96 -6.14 -21.14
C ARG A 167 12.95 -6.36 -22.65
N ARG A 168 12.13 -5.59 -23.37
CA ARG A 168 12.07 -5.70 -24.85
C ARG A 168 13.41 -5.41 -25.53
N LYS A 169 14.24 -4.55 -24.93
CA LYS A 169 15.60 -4.31 -25.43
C LYS A 169 16.51 -5.52 -25.19
N SER A 170 16.43 -6.16 -24.02
CA SER A 170 17.24 -7.35 -23.73
C SER A 170 16.82 -8.60 -24.52
N GLU A 171 15.56 -8.71 -24.93
CA GLU A 171 15.07 -9.81 -25.77
C GLU A 171 15.46 -9.66 -27.26
N LYS A 172 15.92 -8.49 -27.68
CA LYS A 172 16.35 -8.20 -29.07
C LYS A 172 17.86 -8.25 -29.26
N MET A 173 18.64 -8.43 -28.22
CA MET A 173 20.11 -8.60 -28.25
C MET A 173 20.50 -10.08 -28.13
#